data_5bd418ab133682be2eeac20da8519622
#
_entry.id   5bd418ab133682be2eeac20da8519622
#
_cell.length_a   1.000
_cell.length_b   1.000
_cell.length_c   1.000
_cell.angle_alpha   90.00
_cell.angle_beta   90.00
_cell.angle_gamma   90.00
#
_symmetry.space_group_name_H-M   'P 1'
#
loop_
_entity.id
_entity.type
_entity.pdbx_description
1 polymer ?
#
loop_
_entity_poly.entity_id
_entity_poly.type
_entity_poly.pdbx_seq_one_letter_code
_entity_poly.pdbx_strand_id
1 'polypeptide(L)'
;MRIGFLGPKASFTYAAATAAFPEDQHELIPFETITEVIRSYERDLVDFAIVPVENSIEGSVHQTIDYLFLQADNLHTQAEIILPIRQQLMATDNQKKIEKIFSHPQAIAQSLKYIQEHMPDVKLEPTDSTAYAAQFVAQHPNKPFAAIAPVASSIEYGLTIIAHDIQEIHENYTRFWVLGKTRPQLNLVADTQKITLALTLPDNLPGALYKALKVFADFGINLSKIESRPLKTFLGEYFFLVDAVYSGDYLYLLNALEKLGVTVKQLGRYKVYKM
;
A
#
# COMPACT_ATOMS: atom_id res chain seq x y z
N MET A 1 10.77 19.16 -1.04
CA MET A 1 11.20 17.88 -1.62
C MET A 1 10.15 17.41 -2.61
N ARG A 2 10.56 16.63 -3.62
CA ARG A 2 9.67 16.03 -4.62
C ARG A 2 9.33 14.60 -4.17
N ILE A 3 8.06 14.27 -4.07
CA ILE A 3 7.56 12.98 -3.58
C ILE A 3 6.74 12.34 -4.68
N GLY A 4 7.24 11.22 -5.24
CA GLY A 4 6.50 10.43 -6.22
C GLY A 4 5.50 9.51 -5.53
N PHE A 5 4.31 9.36 -6.08
CA PHE A 5 3.31 8.46 -5.54
C PHE A 5 2.46 7.82 -6.64
N LEU A 6 1.83 6.66 -6.33
CA LEU A 6 0.89 6.03 -7.24
C LEU A 6 -0.40 6.86 -7.30
N GLY A 7 -0.60 7.51 -8.45
CA GLY A 7 -1.76 8.36 -8.73
C GLY A 7 -3.07 7.60 -8.94
N PRO A 8 -4.11 8.32 -9.29
CA PRO A 8 -4.16 9.77 -9.42
C PRO A 8 -4.17 10.51 -8.09
N LYS A 9 -4.18 11.87 -8.13
CA LYS A 9 -4.53 12.68 -6.95
C LYS A 9 -5.87 12.21 -6.38
N ALA A 10 -6.07 12.46 -5.08
CA ALA A 10 -7.26 12.03 -4.34
C ALA A 10 -7.44 10.50 -4.21
N SER A 11 -6.43 9.70 -4.54
CA SER A 11 -6.38 8.26 -4.23
C SER A 11 -5.98 8.01 -2.77
N PHE A 12 -6.07 6.76 -2.31
CA PHE A 12 -5.56 6.38 -0.98
C PHE A 12 -4.03 6.56 -0.86
N THR A 13 -3.27 6.33 -1.95
CA THR A 13 -1.83 6.62 -1.94
C THR A 13 -1.56 8.12 -1.80
N TYR A 14 -2.35 8.96 -2.46
CA TYR A 14 -2.28 10.41 -2.29
C TYR A 14 -2.59 10.82 -0.84
N ALA A 15 -3.63 10.24 -0.21
CA ALA A 15 -3.95 10.50 1.18
C ALA A 15 -2.80 10.11 2.14
N ALA A 16 -2.13 8.99 1.90
CA ALA A 16 -0.93 8.60 2.65
C ALA A 16 0.23 9.58 2.41
N ALA A 17 0.41 10.03 1.16
CA ALA A 17 1.47 10.97 0.79
C ALA A 17 1.28 12.34 1.44
N THR A 18 0.07 12.93 1.38
CA THR A 18 -0.24 14.24 1.96
C THR A 18 -0.13 14.25 3.48
N ALA A 19 -0.51 13.16 4.15
CA ALA A 19 -0.37 13.05 5.60
C ALA A 19 1.10 13.00 6.04
N ALA A 20 1.95 12.31 5.28
CA ALA A 20 3.38 12.18 5.58
C ALA A 20 4.18 13.41 5.14
N PHE A 21 3.82 14.00 3.99
CA PHE A 21 4.50 15.11 3.32
C PHE A 21 3.47 16.16 2.91
N PRO A 22 3.16 17.14 3.79
CA PRO A 22 2.21 18.20 3.49
C PRO A 22 2.55 18.99 2.21
N GLU A 23 1.55 19.29 1.37
CA GLU A 23 1.72 19.95 0.07
C GLU A 23 2.21 21.40 0.15
N ASP A 24 2.05 22.07 1.28
CA ASP A 24 2.59 23.42 1.52
C ASP A 24 4.13 23.43 1.63
N GLN A 25 4.75 22.27 1.85
CA GLN A 25 6.19 22.09 2.03
C GLN A 25 6.84 21.17 1.00
N HIS A 26 6.03 20.38 0.28
CA HIS A 26 6.49 19.33 -0.61
C HIS A 26 5.71 19.32 -1.92
N GLU A 27 6.37 18.96 -2.99
CA GLU A 27 5.75 18.74 -4.31
C GLU A 27 5.38 17.26 -4.43
N LEU A 28 4.09 16.96 -4.53
CA LEU A 28 3.56 15.60 -4.72
C LEU A 28 3.32 15.34 -6.20
N ILE A 29 4.03 14.35 -6.76
CA ILE A 29 4.02 14.04 -8.20
C ILE A 29 3.36 12.67 -8.43
N PRO A 30 2.16 12.61 -9.08
CA PRO A 30 1.48 11.37 -9.39
C PRO A 30 2.13 10.66 -10.59
N PHE A 31 2.20 9.33 -10.52
CA PHE A 31 2.58 8.45 -11.62
C PHE A 31 1.49 7.40 -11.86
N GLU A 32 1.40 6.89 -13.08
CA GLU A 32 0.32 5.96 -13.45
C GLU A 32 0.53 4.54 -12.91
N THR A 33 1.77 4.10 -12.75
CA THR A 33 2.10 2.75 -12.33
C THR A 33 3.12 2.72 -11.18
N ILE A 34 3.07 1.66 -10.37
CA ILE A 34 4.06 1.40 -9.30
C ILE A 34 5.49 1.40 -9.87
N THR A 35 5.67 0.79 -11.03
CA THR A 35 6.98 0.73 -11.71
C THR A 35 7.49 2.14 -12.04
N GLU A 36 6.63 3.03 -12.52
CA GLU A 36 7.02 4.42 -12.81
C GLU A 36 7.35 5.21 -11.56
N VAL A 37 6.58 5.03 -10.49
CA VAL A 37 6.90 5.64 -9.19
C VAL A 37 8.29 5.25 -8.74
N ILE A 38 8.63 3.96 -8.75
CA ILE A 38 9.94 3.47 -8.31
C ILE A 38 11.05 3.95 -9.26
N ARG A 39 10.85 3.86 -10.57
CA ARG A 39 11.82 4.33 -11.57
C ARG A 39 12.04 5.84 -11.52
N SER A 40 11.03 6.63 -11.17
CA SER A 40 11.20 8.07 -11.02
C SER A 40 12.21 8.40 -9.91
N TYR A 41 12.17 7.61 -8.83
CA TYR A 41 13.15 7.72 -7.76
C TYR A 41 14.55 7.26 -8.22
N GLU A 42 14.67 6.11 -8.89
CA GLU A 42 15.96 5.60 -9.40
C GLU A 42 16.65 6.58 -10.38
N ARG A 43 15.85 7.40 -11.06
CA ARG A 43 16.31 8.45 -11.99
C ARG A 43 16.52 9.82 -11.32
N ASP A 44 16.44 9.89 -10.00
CA ASP A 44 16.56 11.13 -9.21
C ASP A 44 15.54 12.23 -9.62
N LEU A 45 14.38 11.83 -10.19
CA LEU A 45 13.28 12.74 -10.52
C LEU A 45 12.49 13.12 -9.27
N VAL A 46 12.46 12.25 -8.27
CA VAL A 46 11.85 12.48 -6.96
C VAL A 46 12.80 12.10 -5.83
N ASP A 47 12.62 12.71 -4.67
CA ASP A 47 13.49 12.50 -3.49
C ASP A 47 13.02 11.27 -2.67
N PHE A 48 11.71 10.97 -2.72
CA PHE A 48 11.10 9.78 -2.14
C PHE A 48 10.01 9.23 -3.06
N ALA A 49 9.77 7.93 -2.99
CA ALA A 49 8.70 7.25 -3.71
C ALA A 49 7.75 6.55 -2.72
N ILE A 50 6.43 6.76 -2.88
CA ILE A 50 5.40 6.14 -2.03
C ILE A 50 4.62 5.13 -2.86
N VAL A 51 4.64 3.87 -2.40
CA VAL A 51 3.98 2.75 -3.10
C VAL A 51 3.19 1.88 -2.13
N PRO A 52 2.03 1.34 -2.55
CA PRO A 52 1.28 0.38 -1.74
C PRO A 52 2.03 -0.96 -1.68
N VAL A 53 1.96 -1.63 -0.54
CA VAL A 53 2.64 -2.92 -0.28
C VAL A 53 1.67 -4.02 0.06
N GLU A 54 0.63 -3.70 0.82
CA GLU A 54 -0.34 -4.68 1.29
C GLU A 54 -1.65 -3.99 1.69
N ASN A 55 -2.75 -4.65 1.41
CA ASN A 55 -4.03 -4.33 1.99
C ASN A 55 -4.48 -5.48 2.89
N SER A 56 -5.07 -5.18 4.06
CA SER A 56 -5.45 -6.20 5.05
C SER A 56 -6.53 -7.17 4.58
N ILE A 57 -7.27 -6.83 3.51
CA ILE A 57 -8.32 -7.69 2.92
C ILE A 57 -7.79 -8.40 1.67
N GLU A 58 -7.10 -7.67 0.78
CA GLU A 58 -6.66 -8.16 -0.54
C GLU A 58 -5.28 -8.84 -0.50
N GLY A 59 -4.54 -8.62 0.58
CA GLY A 59 -3.17 -9.14 0.71
C GLY A 59 -2.11 -8.27 0.04
N SER A 60 -1.03 -8.91 -0.38
CA SER A 60 0.19 -8.24 -0.85
C SER A 60 0.06 -7.64 -2.24
N VAL A 61 0.61 -6.44 -2.42
CA VAL A 61 0.84 -5.82 -3.73
C VAL A 61 2.11 -6.39 -4.33
N HIS A 62 1.97 -7.51 -5.01
CA HIS A 62 3.08 -8.31 -5.53
C HIS A 62 4.04 -7.52 -6.42
N GLN A 63 3.54 -6.56 -7.21
CA GLN A 63 4.35 -5.74 -8.10
C GLN A 63 5.40 -4.93 -7.35
N THR A 64 5.05 -4.34 -6.20
CA THR A 64 6.00 -3.60 -5.34
C THR A 64 7.08 -4.52 -4.80
N ILE A 65 6.68 -5.66 -4.23
CA ILE A 65 7.59 -6.62 -3.60
C ILE A 65 8.55 -7.21 -4.64
N ASP A 66 8.03 -7.66 -5.77
CA ASP A 66 8.82 -8.27 -6.84
C ASP A 66 9.83 -7.27 -7.43
N TYR A 67 9.42 -6.01 -7.63
CA TYR A 67 10.34 -4.99 -8.15
C TYR A 67 11.51 -4.76 -7.18
N LEU A 68 11.23 -4.56 -5.90
CA LEU A 68 12.25 -4.30 -4.88
C LEU A 68 13.19 -5.50 -4.69
N PHE A 69 12.67 -6.72 -4.78
CA PHE A 69 13.48 -7.91 -4.65
C PHE A 69 14.34 -8.18 -5.88
N LEU A 70 13.75 -8.15 -7.10
CA LEU A 70 14.38 -8.62 -8.33
C LEU A 70 15.16 -7.55 -9.09
N GLN A 71 14.79 -6.26 -8.96
CA GLN A 71 15.28 -5.21 -9.86
C GLN A 71 15.98 -4.05 -9.13
N ALA A 72 15.76 -3.87 -7.83
CA ALA A 72 16.31 -2.76 -7.08
C ALA A 72 17.40 -3.23 -6.10
N ASP A 73 18.68 -2.92 -6.39
CA ASP A 73 19.79 -3.33 -5.52
C ASP A 73 20.08 -2.33 -4.39
N ASN A 74 19.82 -1.04 -4.61
CA ASN A 74 20.18 0.04 -3.67
C ASN A 74 18.96 0.83 -3.16
N LEU A 75 17.77 0.27 -3.27
CA LEU A 75 16.54 0.93 -2.86
C LEU A 75 16.00 0.27 -1.59
N HIS A 76 15.84 1.08 -0.54
CA HIS A 76 15.37 0.59 0.75
C HIS A 76 14.12 1.31 1.21
N THR A 77 13.26 0.58 1.91
CA THR A 77 12.15 1.15 2.65
C THR A 77 12.68 1.94 3.84
N GLN A 78 12.32 3.20 3.92
CA GLN A 78 12.74 4.13 4.97
C GLN A 78 11.64 4.38 6.02
N ALA A 79 10.37 4.24 5.61
CA ALA A 79 9.21 4.35 6.48
C ALA A 79 8.05 3.49 5.95
N GLU A 80 7.13 3.12 6.84
CA GLU A 80 5.86 2.48 6.53
C GLU A 80 4.72 3.33 7.06
N ILE A 81 3.72 3.62 6.22
CA ILE A 81 2.50 4.33 6.58
C ILE A 81 1.35 3.32 6.53
N ILE A 82 0.58 3.21 7.60
CA ILE A 82 -0.62 2.39 7.68
C ILE A 82 -1.82 3.31 7.67
N LEU A 83 -2.59 3.27 6.58
CA LEU A 83 -3.76 4.10 6.36
C LEU A 83 -5.04 3.28 6.50
N PRO A 84 -6.03 3.70 7.31
CA PRO A 84 -7.35 3.09 7.30
C PRO A 84 -8.07 3.40 5.98
N ILE A 85 -8.68 2.37 5.38
CA ILE A 85 -9.42 2.49 4.13
C ILE A 85 -10.88 2.68 4.45
N ARG A 86 -11.40 3.88 4.16
CA ARG A 86 -12.78 4.28 4.38
C ARG A 86 -13.41 4.67 3.06
N GLN A 87 -14.50 4.00 2.70
CA GLN A 87 -15.21 4.24 1.45
C GLN A 87 -16.39 5.18 1.70
N GLN A 88 -16.40 6.31 0.98
CA GLN A 88 -17.47 7.30 1.06
C GLN A 88 -18.32 7.22 -0.19
N LEU A 89 -19.64 7.26 -0.06
CA LEU A 89 -20.53 7.48 -1.19
C LEU A 89 -20.68 8.99 -1.40
N MET A 90 -20.41 9.47 -2.59
CA MET A 90 -20.40 10.90 -2.89
C MET A 90 -21.03 11.20 -4.25
N ALA A 91 -21.63 12.39 -4.37
CA ALA A 91 -22.27 12.85 -5.59
C ALA A 91 -22.18 14.39 -5.68
N THR A 92 -22.67 14.96 -6.79
CA THR A 92 -22.86 16.41 -6.92
C THR A 92 -24.10 16.87 -6.12
N ASP A 93 -24.13 18.13 -5.67
CA ASP A 93 -25.22 18.66 -4.82
C ASP A 93 -26.62 18.61 -5.46
N ASN A 94 -26.71 18.46 -6.78
CA ASN A 94 -27.98 18.46 -7.53
C ASN A 94 -28.66 17.09 -7.62
N GLN A 95 -28.25 16.12 -6.79
CA GLN A 95 -28.73 14.73 -6.91
C GLN A 95 -30.14 14.56 -6.31
N LYS A 96 -31.09 14.20 -7.16
CA LYS A 96 -32.46 13.85 -6.77
C LYS A 96 -32.61 12.35 -6.47
N LYS A 97 -32.09 11.49 -7.35
CA LYS A 97 -32.10 10.01 -7.23
C LYS A 97 -30.89 9.49 -7.95
N ILE A 98 -30.06 8.70 -7.27
CA ILE A 98 -28.89 8.06 -7.88
C ILE A 98 -29.36 6.85 -8.67
N GLU A 99 -28.93 6.78 -9.93
CA GLU A 99 -29.20 5.67 -10.85
C GLU A 99 -27.97 4.82 -11.11
N LYS A 100 -26.76 5.42 -11.00
CA LYS A 100 -25.51 4.71 -11.22
C LYS A 100 -24.47 5.07 -10.15
N ILE A 101 -23.76 4.06 -9.68
CA ILE A 101 -22.60 4.21 -8.80
C ILE A 101 -21.37 3.72 -9.54
N PHE A 102 -20.34 4.56 -9.58
CA PHE A 102 -19.04 4.29 -10.19
C PHE A 102 -18.00 4.04 -9.12
N SER A 103 -17.17 3.01 -9.28
CA SER A 103 -15.95 2.83 -8.46
C SER A 103 -15.06 1.72 -9.01
N HIS A 104 -13.89 1.55 -8.39
CA HIS A 104 -13.06 0.37 -8.59
C HIS A 104 -13.83 -0.89 -8.14
N PRO A 105 -13.73 -2.04 -8.85
CA PRO A 105 -14.45 -3.27 -8.51
C PRO A 105 -14.33 -3.69 -7.05
N GLN A 106 -13.14 -3.54 -6.48
CA GLN A 106 -12.87 -3.86 -5.09
C GLN A 106 -13.68 -2.99 -4.11
N ALA A 107 -13.75 -1.68 -4.32
CA ALA A 107 -14.52 -0.77 -3.48
C ALA A 107 -16.03 -1.03 -3.60
N ILE A 108 -16.50 -1.37 -4.81
CA ILE A 108 -17.88 -1.83 -5.03
C ILE A 108 -18.15 -3.08 -4.19
N ALA A 109 -17.30 -4.11 -4.29
CA ALA A 109 -17.46 -5.36 -3.56
C ALA A 109 -17.47 -5.15 -2.04
N GLN A 110 -16.58 -4.29 -1.53
CA GLN A 110 -16.51 -3.96 -0.09
C GLN A 110 -17.70 -3.15 0.43
N SER A 111 -18.50 -2.54 -0.45
CA SER A 111 -19.66 -1.71 -0.11
C SER A 111 -21.00 -2.32 -0.54
N LEU A 112 -20.97 -3.56 -1.04
CA LEU A 112 -22.11 -4.17 -1.70
C LEU A 112 -23.32 -4.32 -0.76
N LYS A 113 -23.10 -4.69 0.51
CA LYS A 113 -24.17 -4.82 1.51
C LYS A 113 -24.91 -3.50 1.71
N TYR A 114 -24.16 -2.41 1.94
CA TYR A 114 -24.74 -1.07 2.09
C TYR A 114 -25.59 -0.70 0.86
N ILE A 115 -25.06 -0.94 -0.35
CA ILE A 115 -25.75 -0.61 -1.60
C ILE A 115 -27.04 -1.41 -1.74
N GLN A 116 -27.04 -2.72 -1.47
CA GLN A 116 -28.22 -3.59 -1.55
C GLN A 116 -29.29 -3.20 -0.55
N GLU A 117 -28.92 -2.79 0.66
CA GLU A 117 -29.86 -2.37 1.71
C GLU A 117 -30.49 -1.00 1.44
N HIS A 118 -29.74 -0.05 0.86
CA HIS A 118 -30.18 1.34 0.73
C HIS A 118 -30.53 1.77 -0.70
N MET A 119 -29.97 1.10 -1.71
CA MET A 119 -30.09 1.46 -3.14
C MET A 119 -30.19 0.21 -4.03
N PRO A 120 -31.14 -0.71 -3.81
CA PRO A 120 -31.18 -2.02 -4.47
C PRO A 120 -31.31 -1.95 -5.99
N ASP A 121 -31.89 -0.87 -6.53
CA ASP A 121 -32.14 -0.68 -7.98
C ASP A 121 -31.00 0.04 -8.70
N VAL A 122 -29.93 0.46 -8.00
CA VAL A 122 -28.84 1.24 -8.59
C VAL A 122 -27.94 0.35 -9.46
N LYS A 123 -27.48 0.90 -10.58
CA LYS A 123 -26.52 0.20 -11.45
C LYS A 123 -25.10 0.47 -11.00
N LEU A 124 -24.28 -0.58 -10.92
CA LEU A 124 -22.88 -0.51 -10.54
C LEU A 124 -22.01 -0.53 -11.80
N GLU A 125 -21.15 0.47 -11.96
CA GLU A 125 -20.29 0.64 -13.14
C GLU A 125 -18.81 0.64 -12.67
N PRO A 126 -18.03 -0.35 -13.07
CA PRO A 126 -16.61 -0.44 -12.68
C PRO A 126 -15.77 0.62 -13.39
N THR A 127 -14.75 1.11 -12.66
CA THR A 127 -13.73 2.04 -13.16
C THR A 127 -12.33 1.60 -12.73
N ASP A 128 -11.30 2.15 -13.36
CA ASP A 128 -9.90 1.78 -13.09
C ASP A 128 -9.42 2.17 -11.68
N SER A 129 -10.04 3.20 -11.07
CA SER A 129 -9.75 3.62 -9.70
C SER A 129 -10.94 4.33 -9.05
N THR A 130 -10.96 4.33 -7.71
CA THR A 130 -11.96 5.08 -6.93
C THR A 130 -11.88 6.58 -7.16
N ALA A 131 -10.67 7.13 -7.28
CA ALA A 131 -10.46 8.56 -7.54
C ALA A 131 -10.92 8.94 -8.96
N TYR A 132 -10.68 8.09 -9.97
CA TYR A 132 -11.21 8.31 -11.32
C TYR A 132 -12.75 8.30 -11.33
N ALA A 133 -13.38 7.40 -10.59
CA ALA A 133 -14.84 7.38 -10.44
C ALA A 133 -15.38 8.72 -9.91
N ALA A 134 -14.74 9.27 -8.87
CA ALA A 134 -15.13 10.57 -8.31
C ALA A 134 -14.92 11.71 -9.32
N GLN A 135 -13.78 11.73 -10.02
CA GLN A 135 -13.52 12.70 -11.09
C GLN A 135 -14.57 12.62 -12.19
N PHE A 136 -14.91 11.40 -12.62
CA PHE A 136 -15.93 11.17 -13.66
C PHE A 136 -17.30 11.71 -13.24
N VAL A 137 -17.72 11.45 -11.99
CA VAL A 137 -18.99 11.97 -11.44
C VAL A 137 -18.99 13.50 -11.40
N ALA A 138 -17.90 14.12 -10.95
CA ALA A 138 -17.76 15.57 -10.90
C ALA A 138 -17.86 16.22 -12.28
N GLN A 139 -17.36 15.57 -13.33
CA GLN A 139 -17.45 16.03 -14.72
C GLN A 139 -18.86 15.87 -15.34
N HIS A 140 -19.78 15.17 -14.63
CA HIS A 140 -21.13 14.93 -15.10
C HIS A 140 -22.20 15.43 -14.10
N PRO A 141 -22.20 16.73 -13.73
CA PRO A 141 -22.99 17.24 -12.61
C PRO A 141 -24.52 17.16 -12.82
N ASN A 142 -24.96 17.04 -14.07
CA ASN A 142 -26.40 16.93 -14.41
C ASN A 142 -26.89 15.48 -14.55
N LYS A 143 -26.03 14.49 -14.28
CA LYS A 143 -26.39 13.07 -14.35
C LYS A 143 -26.65 12.51 -12.95
N PRO A 144 -27.57 11.55 -12.80
CA PRO A 144 -27.89 10.91 -11.52
C PRO A 144 -26.81 9.90 -11.10
N PHE A 145 -25.58 10.36 -10.97
CA PHE A 145 -24.40 9.56 -10.72
C PHE A 145 -23.83 9.79 -9.32
N ALA A 146 -23.29 8.73 -8.74
CA ALA A 146 -22.50 8.78 -7.52
C ALA A 146 -21.19 8.00 -7.69
N ALA A 147 -20.22 8.28 -6.85
CA ALA A 147 -18.96 7.55 -6.76
C ALA A 147 -18.74 6.98 -5.37
N ILE A 148 -18.05 5.84 -5.29
CA ILE A 148 -17.48 5.35 -4.03
C ILE A 148 -15.99 5.65 -4.09
N ALA A 149 -15.50 6.49 -3.16
CA ALA A 149 -14.12 6.96 -3.16
C ALA A 149 -13.68 7.41 -1.75
N PRO A 150 -12.37 7.66 -1.50
CA PRO A 150 -11.89 8.22 -0.24
C PRO A 150 -12.36 9.68 -0.06
N VAL A 151 -12.37 10.15 1.20
CA VAL A 151 -12.72 11.55 1.54
C VAL A 151 -11.92 12.56 0.71
N ALA A 152 -10.64 12.31 0.46
CA ALA A 152 -9.80 13.18 -0.35
C ALA A 152 -10.41 13.49 -1.74
N SER A 153 -11.14 12.54 -2.32
CA SER A 153 -11.81 12.73 -3.62
C SER A 153 -12.97 13.74 -3.54
N SER A 154 -13.69 13.82 -2.41
CA SER A 154 -14.76 14.80 -2.28
C SER A 154 -14.20 16.23 -2.23
N ILE A 155 -13.07 16.41 -1.55
CA ILE A 155 -12.39 17.70 -1.44
C ILE A 155 -11.80 18.12 -2.80
N GLU A 156 -11.08 17.23 -3.46
CA GLU A 156 -10.41 17.51 -4.73
C GLU A 156 -11.39 17.83 -5.86
N TYR A 157 -12.51 17.12 -5.93
CA TYR A 157 -13.46 17.23 -7.05
C TYR A 157 -14.74 17.99 -6.68
N GLY A 158 -14.85 18.56 -5.46
CA GLY A 158 -16.01 19.33 -5.02
C GLY A 158 -17.30 18.50 -4.95
N LEU A 159 -17.20 17.21 -4.55
CA LEU A 159 -18.34 16.33 -4.39
C LEU A 159 -18.86 16.35 -2.94
N THR A 160 -20.17 16.22 -2.77
CA THR A 160 -20.81 16.08 -1.46
C THR A 160 -20.83 14.61 -1.05
N ILE A 161 -20.37 14.31 0.16
CA ILE A 161 -20.47 12.98 0.75
C ILE A 161 -21.92 12.80 1.21
N ILE A 162 -22.60 11.77 0.66
CA ILE A 162 -24.00 11.45 0.97
C ILE A 162 -24.12 10.28 1.95
N ALA A 163 -23.09 9.45 2.07
CA ALA A 163 -22.97 8.44 3.12
C ALA A 163 -21.49 8.19 3.45
N HIS A 164 -21.22 8.07 4.75
CA HIS A 164 -19.88 7.83 5.27
C HIS A 164 -19.65 6.35 5.56
N ASP A 165 -18.40 5.90 5.36
CA ASP A 165 -17.87 4.61 5.82
C ASP A 165 -18.76 3.42 5.44
N ILE A 166 -19.14 3.36 4.15
CA ILE A 166 -20.08 2.38 3.63
C ILE A 166 -19.51 0.98 3.41
N GLN A 167 -18.21 0.77 3.69
CA GLN A 167 -17.57 -0.55 3.60
C GLN A 167 -18.06 -1.50 4.69
N GLU A 168 -18.17 -2.80 4.36
CA GLU A 168 -18.61 -3.83 5.30
C GLU A 168 -17.59 -4.12 6.40
N ILE A 169 -16.28 -4.09 6.05
CA ILE A 169 -15.19 -4.37 6.98
C ILE A 169 -14.53 -3.05 7.39
N HIS A 170 -14.67 -2.70 8.68
CA HIS A 170 -14.11 -1.47 9.20
C HIS A 170 -12.61 -1.56 9.50
N GLU A 171 -12.08 -2.75 9.77
CA GLU A 171 -10.65 -3.02 9.99
C GLU A 171 -9.90 -3.22 8.67
N ASN A 172 -10.17 -2.36 7.69
CA ASN A 172 -9.49 -2.34 6.41
C ASN A 172 -8.37 -1.31 6.42
N TYR A 173 -7.13 -1.76 6.23
CA TYR A 173 -5.93 -0.92 6.23
C TYR A 173 -5.07 -1.23 5.01
N THR A 174 -4.44 -0.20 4.47
CA THR A 174 -3.39 -0.35 3.46
C THR A 174 -2.06 0.12 4.02
N ARG A 175 -1.03 -0.69 3.79
CA ARG A 175 0.36 -0.37 4.10
C ARG A 175 1.01 0.24 2.88
N PHE A 176 1.70 1.36 3.07
CA PHE A 176 2.47 2.04 2.05
C PHE A 176 3.92 2.12 2.50
N TRP A 177 4.86 1.85 1.60
CA TRP A 177 6.27 2.07 1.85
C TRP A 177 6.72 3.40 1.26
N VAL A 178 7.52 4.10 2.05
CA VAL A 178 8.28 5.28 1.61
C VAL A 178 9.68 4.80 1.28
N LEU A 179 10.02 4.79 0.00
CA LEU A 179 11.29 4.35 -0.53
C LEU A 179 12.24 5.54 -0.67
N GLY A 180 13.51 5.36 -0.30
CA GLY A 180 14.50 6.43 -0.36
C GLY A 180 15.92 5.97 0.04
N LYS A 181 16.91 6.85 -0.15
CA LYS A 181 18.29 6.65 0.31
C LYS A 181 18.48 7.05 1.78
N THR A 182 17.68 7.99 2.25
CA THR A 182 17.77 8.56 3.60
C THR A 182 16.42 8.45 4.32
N ARG A 183 16.43 8.54 5.64
CA ARG A 183 15.18 8.56 6.43
C ARG A 183 14.47 9.90 6.25
N PRO A 184 13.20 9.91 5.85
CA PRO A 184 12.42 11.12 5.77
C PRO A 184 12.04 11.62 7.18
N GLN A 185 11.86 12.93 7.30
CA GLN A 185 11.12 13.51 8.41
C GLN A 185 9.65 13.55 8.01
N LEU A 186 8.83 12.74 8.68
CA LEU A 186 7.40 12.65 8.41
C LEU A 186 6.63 13.49 9.44
N ASN A 187 5.53 14.10 9.01
CA ASN A 187 4.59 14.80 9.89
C ASN A 187 3.66 13.81 10.62
N LEU A 188 4.21 12.71 11.10
CA LEU A 188 3.48 11.61 11.74
C LEU A 188 4.23 11.11 12.97
N VAL A 189 3.51 10.53 13.93
CA VAL A 189 4.09 9.90 15.13
C VAL A 189 4.36 8.42 14.86
N ALA A 190 5.59 7.98 15.15
CA ALA A 190 5.95 6.58 14.97
C ALA A 190 5.33 5.69 16.06
N ASP A 191 4.75 4.56 15.63
CA ASP A 191 4.16 3.54 16.51
C ASP A 191 5.18 2.46 16.91
N THR A 192 5.88 1.90 15.93
CA THR A 192 6.84 0.80 16.14
C THR A 192 7.96 0.81 15.09
N GLN A 193 8.87 -0.16 15.19
CA GLN A 193 9.91 -0.41 14.18
C GLN A 193 9.78 -1.82 13.62
N LYS A 194 10.06 -1.94 12.33
CA LYS A 194 10.12 -3.21 11.61
C LYS A 194 11.41 -3.34 10.81
N ILE A 195 11.76 -4.59 10.52
CA ILE A 195 12.71 -4.95 9.48
C ILE A 195 12.00 -5.88 8.50
N THR A 196 12.16 -5.63 7.21
CA THR A 196 11.68 -6.51 6.14
C THR A 196 12.86 -7.14 5.44
N LEU A 197 12.87 -8.47 5.41
CA LEU A 197 13.91 -9.29 4.81
C LEU A 197 13.30 -10.17 3.73
N ALA A 198 14.04 -10.38 2.65
CA ALA A 198 13.77 -11.43 1.68
C ALA A 198 14.84 -12.52 1.86
N LEU A 199 14.41 -13.73 2.19
CA LEU A 199 15.26 -14.88 2.50
C LEU A 199 15.23 -15.85 1.34
N THR A 200 16.39 -16.14 0.72
CA THR A 200 16.55 -17.22 -0.25
C THR A 200 17.27 -18.38 0.44
N LEU A 201 16.64 -19.53 0.48
CA LEU A 201 17.19 -20.72 1.15
C LEU A 201 18.30 -21.35 0.29
N PRO A 202 19.35 -21.94 0.89
CA PRO A 202 20.52 -22.45 0.16
C PRO A 202 20.17 -23.60 -0.79
N ASP A 203 19.22 -24.47 -0.38
CA ASP A 203 18.74 -25.59 -1.15
C ASP A 203 17.25 -25.83 -0.84
N ASN A 204 16.54 -26.49 -1.75
CA ASN A 204 15.16 -26.90 -1.51
C ASN A 204 15.10 -28.17 -0.63
N LEU A 205 15.80 -28.13 0.52
CA LEU A 205 15.89 -29.23 1.46
C LEU A 205 14.75 -29.23 2.47
N PRO A 206 14.25 -30.42 2.84
CA PRO A 206 13.25 -30.53 3.91
C PRO A 206 13.75 -29.86 5.21
N GLY A 207 12.92 -28.97 5.79
CA GLY A 207 13.23 -28.27 7.03
C GLY A 207 14.12 -27.04 6.87
N ALA A 208 14.55 -26.62 5.67
CA ALA A 208 15.37 -25.42 5.49
C ALA A 208 14.66 -24.17 6.00
N LEU A 209 13.38 -23.98 5.64
CA LEU A 209 12.57 -22.86 6.14
C LEU A 209 12.41 -22.92 7.67
N TYR A 210 12.16 -24.11 8.25
CA TYR A 210 12.07 -24.26 9.71
C TYR A 210 13.35 -23.78 10.41
N LYS A 211 14.53 -24.13 9.90
CA LYS A 211 15.81 -23.70 10.48
C LYS A 211 15.98 -22.19 10.41
N ALA A 212 15.60 -21.55 9.30
CA ALA A 212 15.62 -20.09 9.17
C ALA A 212 14.65 -19.42 10.15
N LEU A 213 13.41 -19.93 10.29
CA LEU A 213 12.42 -19.38 11.21
C LEU A 213 12.81 -19.59 12.69
N LYS A 214 13.48 -20.72 12.99
CA LYS A 214 14.01 -20.99 14.33
C LYS A 214 14.98 -19.91 14.80
N VAL A 215 15.78 -19.33 13.90
CA VAL A 215 16.70 -18.24 14.26
C VAL A 215 15.91 -17.05 14.84
N PHE A 216 14.80 -16.64 14.22
CA PHE A 216 13.98 -15.56 14.74
C PHE A 216 13.42 -15.89 16.14
N ALA A 217 12.95 -17.12 16.33
CA ALA A 217 12.45 -17.58 17.62
C ALA A 217 13.54 -17.59 18.70
N ASP A 218 14.74 -18.08 18.39
CA ASP A 218 15.88 -18.13 19.31
C ASP A 218 16.34 -16.71 19.75
N PHE A 219 16.13 -15.70 18.90
CA PHE A 219 16.39 -14.29 19.23
C PHE A 219 15.17 -13.59 19.84
N GLY A 220 14.06 -14.28 20.08
CA GLY A 220 12.82 -13.69 20.62
C GLY A 220 12.16 -12.68 19.67
N ILE A 221 12.39 -12.81 18.37
CA ILE A 221 11.89 -11.88 17.34
C ILE A 221 10.55 -12.37 16.83
N ASN A 222 9.52 -11.55 16.98
CA ASN A 222 8.19 -11.83 16.44
C ASN A 222 8.11 -11.48 14.96
N LEU A 223 7.66 -12.46 14.16
CA LEU A 223 7.36 -12.26 12.74
C LEU A 223 5.89 -11.83 12.57
N SER A 224 5.66 -10.66 12.01
CA SER A 224 4.31 -10.15 11.73
C SER A 224 3.80 -10.54 10.33
N LYS A 225 4.71 -11.01 9.44
CA LYS A 225 4.37 -11.51 8.10
C LYS A 225 5.38 -12.54 7.66
N ILE A 226 4.91 -13.54 6.95
CA ILE A 226 5.70 -14.44 6.11
C ILE A 226 4.93 -14.75 4.83
N GLU A 227 5.60 -14.64 3.71
CA GLU A 227 5.02 -14.92 2.38
C GLU A 227 6.07 -15.55 1.47
N SER A 228 5.73 -16.66 0.80
CA SER A 228 6.59 -17.26 -0.22
C SER A 228 6.31 -16.63 -1.59
N ARG A 229 7.38 -16.25 -2.29
CA ARG A 229 7.32 -15.63 -3.62
C ARG A 229 8.25 -16.36 -4.59
N PRO A 230 7.84 -16.62 -5.85
CA PRO A 230 8.70 -17.25 -6.83
C PRO A 230 9.90 -16.35 -7.19
N LEU A 231 11.07 -16.93 -7.30
CA LEU A 231 12.29 -16.25 -7.77
C LEU A 231 12.23 -15.85 -9.24
N LYS A 232 11.26 -16.37 -10.00
CA LYS A 232 11.12 -16.18 -11.46
C LYS A 232 12.34 -16.69 -12.27
N THR A 233 13.05 -17.65 -11.72
CA THR A 233 14.16 -18.41 -12.34
C THR A 233 13.63 -19.75 -12.82
N PHE A 234 13.68 -20.80 -11.99
CA PHE A 234 13.11 -22.10 -12.25
C PHE A 234 11.86 -22.37 -11.42
N LEU A 235 10.99 -23.27 -11.90
CA LEU A 235 9.82 -23.69 -11.14
C LEU A 235 10.27 -24.40 -9.85
N GLY A 236 9.73 -23.97 -8.71
CA GLY A 236 10.08 -24.51 -7.40
C GLY A 236 11.12 -23.71 -6.62
N GLU A 237 11.68 -22.65 -7.19
CA GLU A 237 12.57 -21.73 -6.48
C GLU A 237 11.80 -20.54 -5.93
N TYR A 238 11.95 -20.29 -4.63
CA TYR A 238 11.23 -19.27 -3.89
C TYR A 238 12.16 -18.44 -3.01
N PHE A 239 11.80 -17.17 -2.82
CA PHE A 239 12.26 -16.42 -1.66
C PHE A 239 11.11 -16.26 -0.66
N PHE A 240 11.44 -16.04 0.60
CA PHE A 240 10.49 -15.80 1.68
C PHE A 240 10.60 -14.36 2.14
N LEU A 241 9.53 -13.59 1.91
CA LEU A 241 9.41 -12.26 2.47
C LEU A 241 9.00 -12.40 3.94
N VAL A 242 9.74 -11.78 4.85
CA VAL A 242 9.42 -11.76 6.27
C VAL A 242 9.46 -10.33 6.80
N ASP A 243 8.42 -9.96 7.58
CA ASP A 243 8.40 -8.74 8.38
C ASP A 243 8.58 -9.10 9.84
N ALA A 244 9.57 -8.52 10.49
CA ALA A 244 9.83 -8.70 11.91
C ALA A 244 9.68 -7.38 12.67
N VAL A 245 8.98 -7.41 13.80
CA VAL A 245 8.93 -6.30 14.76
C VAL A 245 10.19 -6.39 15.59
N TYR A 246 11.14 -5.49 15.36
CA TYR A 246 12.46 -5.57 15.95
C TYR A 246 13.14 -4.22 16.10
N SER A 247 13.59 -3.91 17.30
CA SER A 247 14.30 -2.66 17.63
C SER A 247 15.77 -2.86 18.07
N GLY A 248 16.23 -4.11 18.17
CA GLY A 248 17.58 -4.46 18.61
C GLY A 248 18.67 -4.42 17.54
N ASP A 249 19.82 -5.02 17.83
CA ASP A 249 20.92 -5.19 16.89
C ASP A 249 20.62 -6.37 15.95
N TYR A 250 20.23 -6.04 14.72
CA TYR A 250 19.86 -7.01 13.69
C TYR A 250 21.05 -7.71 13.02
N LEU A 251 22.28 -7.22 13.22
CA LEU A 251 23.47 -7.82 12.61
C LEU A 251 23.70 -9.26 13.11
N TYR A 252 23.41 -9.54 14.39
CA TYR A 252 23.48 -10.90 14.91
C TYR A 252 22.45 -11.82 14.24
N LEU A 253 21.24 -11.33 13.97
CA LEU A 253 20.22 -12.06 13.23
C LEU A 253 20.70 -12.39 11.81
N LEU A 254 21.19 -11.39 11.07
CA LEU A 254 21.69 -11.59 9.71
C LEU A 254 22.83 -12.61 9.67
N ASN A 255 23.83 -12.45 10.55
CA ASN A 255 24.96 -13.39 10.67
C ASN A 255 24.51 -14.82 11.00
N ALA A 256 23.47 -14.98 11.83
CA ALA A 256 22.94 -16.30 12.18
C ALA A 256 22.23 -16.97 10.98
N LEU A 257 21.49 -16.21 10.19
CA LEU A 257 20.85 -16.67 8.95
C LEU A 257 21.90 -17.04 7.88
N GLU A 258 22.92 -16.20 7.68
CA GLU A 258 24.00 -16.45 6.74
C GLU A 258 24.82 -17.71 7.07
N LYS A 259 25.06 -17.99 8.35
CA LYS A 259 25.70 -19.24 8.81
C LYS A 259 24.92 -20.51 8.46
N LEU A 260 23.61 -20.40 8.23
CA LEU A 260 22.76 -21.48 7.73
C LEU A 260 22.76 -21.56 6.19
N GLY A 261 23.54 -20.72 5.51
CA GLY A 261 23.57 -20.61 4.06
C GLY A 261 22.38 -19.85 3.46
N VAL A 262 21.58 -19.16 4.29
CA VAL A 262 20.45 -18.33 3.81
C VAL A 262 20.99 -17.04 3.22
N THR A 263 20.66 -16.76 1.97
CA THR A 263 20.93 -15.45 1.36
C THR A 263 19.86 -14.47 1.81
N VAL A 264 20.30 -13.35 2.38
CA VAL A 264 19.38 -12.34 2.94
C VAL A 264 19.50 -11.06 2.15
N LYS A 265 18.39 -10.60 1.54
CA LYS A 265 18.26 -9.24 1.00
C LYS A 265 17.43 -8.41 1.98
N GLN A 266 18.01 -7.37 2.55
CA GLN A 266 17.28 -6.43 3.40
C GLN A 266 16.53 -5.44 2.54
N LEU A 267 15.19 -5.45 2.59
CA LEU A 267 14.35 -4.49 1.88
C LEU A 267 14.15 -3.20 2.66
N GLY A 268 14.34 -3.21 3.98
CA GLY A 268 14.34 -2.02 4.80
C GLY A 268 14.35 -2.29 6.29
N ARG A 269 14.80 -1.28 7.04
CA ARG A 269 14.62 -1.17 8.50
C ARG A 269 14.05 0.21 8.79
N TYR A 270 12.82 0.26 9.23
CA TYR A 270 12.03 1.48 9.21
C TYR A 270 11.08 1.61 10.40
N LYS A 271 10.66 2.85 10.64
CA LYS A 271 9.57 3.15 11.56
C LYS A 271 8.23 2.97 10.86
N VAL A 272 7.24 2.53 11.63
CA VAL A 272 5.84 2.39 11.21
C VAL A 272 5.03 3.53 11.79
N TYR A 273 4.20 4.15 10.96
CA TYR A 273 3.34 5.27 11.29
C TYR A 273 1.89 4.87 11.01
N LYS A 274 1.05 4.90 12.04
CA LYS A 274 -0.39 4.65 11.91
C LYS A 274 -1.15 5.96 11.87
N MET A 275 -2.15 6.02 10.96
CA MET A 275 -3.07 7.15 10.85
C MET A 275 -4.41 6.83 11.50
#